data_3bd591829f8a9cabbcddd6b21d3b4cc8
#
_entry.id   3bd591829f8a9cabbcddd6b21d3b4cc8
#
_cell.length_a   1.000
_cell.length_b   1.000
_cell.length_c   1.000
_cell.angle_alpha   90.00
_cell.angle_beta   90.00
_cell.angle_gamma   90.00
#
_symmetry.space_group_name_H-M   'P 1'
#
loop_
_entity.id
_entity.type
_entity.pdbx_description
1 polymer ?
#
loop_
_entity_poly.entity_id
_entity_poly.type
_entity_poly.pdbx_seq_one_letter_code
_entity_poly.pdbx_strand_id
1 'polypeptide(L)'
;MLGEIHRVVSALLRRLGLAALLPWVVALASALLFAGCSAPAAKGGGLARVKKAGVLRWGGDVQGGEPYVYADPKDPNRLVGFEVEIAAAVARELGVRAEFVQNDWSHLVPSLERRTFDVILNGFEVTPSRIGKVVYSRPYYVFAERLMARKGDPSIVDFASLRGRKTGTLAGSLAFELLRGHADVVMYEGTEEPYQDLVTGRTDAVLLDDIIAARYGVPKPELRVVGDVRDGYYAVGVHPDDADLAAAIDAALGRISKSGELEQILTRSSLWNERQARLVAWSDADQDQMLGKPPPPPPLGRGHVWLFVKGAGVTLVVSTLAMGLAIPMGMLLALARLHGPRPLARLAGAYVEIYRGTPVLLQLYVLYYGLLPYLHLRQHLEARGLGALAALEPLFVACVGLGMNYAAYEAETYRAGIQAVPKGQTEAALSLGLSLPQTLRRVVLPQAFRHSLPNVTNDFIALLKDSSLVSVITVVELTKQMTITAVDVRGWLGPGLLCAALYFAMSYPLGRVARRLEAKLEGQRPKAAAP
;
A
#
# COMPACT_ATOMS: atom_id res chain seq x y z
N MET A 1 29.92 -1.80 23.02
CA MET A 1 28.54 -1.67 22.52
C MET A 1 27.83 -3.02 22.37
N LEU A 2 28.31 -4.00 21.58
CA LEU A 2 27.67 -5.33 21.44
C LEU A 2 27.60 -6.12 22.76
N GLY A 3 28.58 -6.04 23.63
CA GLY A 3 28.61 -6.74 24.95
C GLY A 3 27.65 -6.16 26.00
N GLU A 4 27.27 -4.89 25.89
CA GLU A 4 26.29 -4.27 26.79
C GLU A 4 24.85 -4.60 26.34
N ILE A 5 24.62 -4.60 25.03
CA ILE A 5 23.33 -5.02 24.45
C ILE A 5 23.04 -6.48 24.82
N HIS A 6 24.04 -7.36 24.73
CA HIS A 6 23.91 -8.77 25.13
C HIS A 6 23.56 -8.93 26.61
N ARG A 7 24.17 -8.15 27.51
CA ARG A 7 23.88 -8.19 28.97
C ARG A 7 22.44 -7.70 29.27
N VAL A 8 22.01 -6.63 28.63
CA VAL A 8 20.67 -6.07 28.84
C VAL A 8 19.59 -7.02 28.31
N VAL A 9 19.78 -7.58 27.11
CA VAL A 9 18.83 -8.55 26.50
C VAL A 9 18.80 -9.84 27.33
N SER A 10 19.93 -10.35 27.77
CA SER A 10 20.01 -11.56 28.63
C SER A 10 19.35 -11.38 29.99
N ALA A 11 19.47 -10.19 30.60
CA ALA A 11 18.79 -9.87 31.85
C ALA A 11 17.27 -9.73 31.67
N LEU A 12 16.84 -9.17 30.55
CA LEU A 12 15.44 -9.01 30.23
C LEU A 12 14.74 -10.36 29.95
N LEU A 13 15.41 -11.26 29.19
CA LEU A 13 14.88 -12.59 28.85
C LEU A 13 14.86 -13.54 30.08
N ARG A 14 15.80 -13.42 31.00
CA ARG A 14 15.75 -14.16 32.29
C ARG A 14 14.58 -13.70 33.17
N ARG A 15 14.24 -12.40 33.16
CA ARG A 15 13.07 -11.88 33.88
C ARG A 15 11.73 -12.32 33.27
N LEU A 16 11.71 -12.67 31.98
CA LEU A 16 10.53 -13.13 31.27
C LEU A 16 10.36 -14.65 31.22
N GLY A 17 11.25 -15.43 31.86
CA GLY A 17 11.21 -16.90 31.80
C GLY A 17 11.56 -17.49 30.43
N LEU A 18 12.06 -16.68 29.50
CA LEU A 18 12.35 -17.06 28.10
C LEU A 18 13.85 -17.35 27.87
N ALA A 19 14.63 -17.53 28.95
CA ALA A 19 16.05 -17.78 28.85
C ALA A 19 16.46 -18.99 28.01
N ALA A 20 15.58 -19.99 27.91
CA ALA A 20 15.77 -21.16 27.06
C ALA A 20 15.65 -20.87 25.54
N LEU A 21 15.02 -19.78 25.14
CA LEU A 21 14.88 -19.37 23.74
C LEU A 21 16.05 -18.50 23.25
N LEU A 22 16.87 -17.95 24.16
CA LEU A 22 17.98 -17.07 23.81
C LEU A 22 19.00 -17.72 22.85
N PRO A 23 19.44 -18.98 23.07
CA PRO A 23 20.35 -19.64 22.12
C PRO A 23 19.76 -19.81 20.74
N TRP A 24 18.47 -20.11 20.67
CA TRP A 24 17.77 -20.27 19.38
C TRP A 24 17.55 -18.95 18.65
N VAL A 25 17.24 -17.86 19.38
CA VAL A 25 17.12 -16.51 18.81
C VAL A 25 18.47 -16.00 18.32
N VAL A 26 19.55 -16.24 19.09
CA VAL A 26 20.92 -15.88 18.70
C VAL A 26 21.38 -16.74 17.52
N ALA A 27 21.10 -18.03 17.52
CA ALA A 27 21.42 -18.92 16.39
C ALA A 27 20.66 -18.55 15.13
N LEU A 28 19.36 -18.20 15.24
CA LEU A 28 18.54 -17.74 14.11
C LEU A 28 19.02 -16.38 13.60
N ALA A 29 19.30 -15.42 14.50
CA ALA A 29 19.85 -14.12 14.12
C ALA A 29 21.26 -14.25 13.50
N SER A 30 22.10 -15.14 14.03
CA SER A 30 23.41 -15.45 13.43
C SER A 30 23.27 -16.15 12.09
N ALA A 31 22.35 -17.12 11.96
CA ALA A 31 22.07 -17.79 10.69
C ALA A 31 21.53 -16.82 9.63
N LEU A 32 20.67 -15.86 10.01
CA LEU A 32 20.18 -14.80 9.13
C LEU A 32 21.28 -13.79 8.76
N LEU A 33 22.19 -13.47 9.67
CA LEU A 33 23.36 -12.62 9.41
C LEU A 33 24.39 -13.33 8.50
N PHE A 34 24.59 -14.65 8.65
CA PHE A 34 25.51 -15.41 7.80
C PHE A 34 24.86 -15.86 6.48
N ALA A 35 23.54 -16.08 6.41
CA ALA A 35 22.85 -16.31 5.15
C ALA A 35 22.81 -15.06 4.25
N GLY A 36 22.96 -13.86 4.82
CA GLY A 36 23.09 -12.60 4.10
C GLY A 36 24.48 -12.31 3.54
N CYS A 37 25.52 -13.09 3.90
CA CYS A 37 26.87 -13.01 3.30
C CYS A 37 26.95 -13.90 2.04
N SER A 38 26.09 -13.65 1.06
CA SER A 38 26.42 -14.02 -0.32
C SER A 38 27.64 -13.20 -0.71
N ALA A 39 28.73 -13.86 -1.12
CA ALA A 39 29.91 -13.19 -1.68
C ALA A 39 29.45 -12.16 -2.71
N PRO A 40 30.02 -10.95 -2.76
CA PRO A 40 29.65 -9.95 -3.75
C PRO A 40 29.76 -10.62 -5.13
N ALA A 41 28.65 -10.70 -5.85
CA ALA A 41 28.63 -11.23 -7.21
C ALA A 41 29.64 -10.42 -8.01
N ALA A 42 30.57 -11.10 -8.69
CA ALA A 42 31.56 -10.44 -9.51
C ALA A 42 30.84 -9.48 -10.48
N LYS A 43 31.28 -8.22 -10.51
CA LYS A 43 30.74 -7.23 -11.45
C LYS A 43 30.91 -7.80 -12.87
N GLY A 44 29.79 -7.87 -13.65
CA GLY A 44 29.84 -8.34 -15.04
C GLY A 44 29.68 -9.84 -15.21
N GLY A 45 28.64 -10.45 -14.68
CA GLY A 45 28.34 -11.87 -14.90
C GLY A 45 26.86 -12.15 -15.13
N GLY A 46 26.05 -11.09 -15.34
CA GLY A 46 24.61 -11.18 -15.50
C GLY A 46 24.20 -12.03 -16.71
N LEU A 47 24.80 -11.77 -17.86
CA LEU A 47 24.53 -12.51 -19.09
C LEU A 47 24.92 -13.98 -18.97
N ALA A 48 26.11 -14.26 -18.39
CA ALA A 48 26.57 -15.63 -18.17
C ALA A 48 25.64 -16.39 -17.20
N ARG A 49 25.17 -15.73 -16.16
CA ARG A 49 24.20 -16.29 -15.20
C ARG A 49 22.88 -16.66 -15.87
N VAL A 50 22.31 -15.75 -16.67
CA VAL A 50 21.06 -15.96 -17.42
C VAL A 50 21.22 -17.09 -18.44
N LYS A 51 22.31 -17.10 -19.20
CA LYS A 51 22.59 -18.17 -20.15
C LYS A 51 22.77 -19.55 -19.50
N LYS A 52 23.47 -19.59 -18.35
CA LYS A 52 23.65 -20.84 -17.60
C LYS A 52 22.32 -21.35 -17.02
N ALA A 53 21.45 -20.45 -16.57
CA ALA A 53 20.12 -20.79 -16.09
C ALA A 53 19.16 -21.22 -17.23
N GLY A 54 19.43 -20.81 -18.49
CA GLY A 54 18.53 -21.01 -19.61
C GLY A 54 17.24 -20.20 -19.55
N VAL A 55 17.18 -19.23 -18.64
CA VAL A 55 15.97 -18.46 -18.34
C VAL A 55 16.34 -17.02 -18.05
N LEU A 56 15.60 -16.07 -18.67
CA LEU A 56 15.56 -14.65 -18.32
C LEU A 56 14.32 -14.39 -17.46
N ARG A 57 14.51 -14.15 -16.17
CA ARG A 57 13.41 -13.80 -15.26
C ARG A 57 13.16 -12.31 -15.36
N TRP A 58 11.92 -11.93 -15.67
CA TRP A 58 11.55 -10.53 -15.75
C TRP A 58 10.44 -10.18 -14.75
N GLY A 59 10.66 -9.11 -14.00
CA GLY A 59 9.73 -8.62 -12.98
C GLY A 59 8.73 -7.63 -13.56
N GLY A 60 7.47 -7.78 -13.20
CA GLY A 60 6.39 -6.89 -13.57
C GLY A 60 5.17 -7.05 -12.65
N ASP A 61 4.20 -6.17 -12.82
CA ASP A 61 2.96 -6.13 -12.07
C ASP A 61 1.77 -6.34 -13.00
N VAL A 62 1.01 -7.42 -12.80
CA VAL A 62 -0.21 -7.68 -13.58
C VAL A 62 -1.32 -6.66 -13.32
N GLN A 63 -1.22 -5.82 -12.28
CA GLN A 63 -2.17 -4.73 -12.05
C GLN A 63 -2.12 -3.65 -13.14
N GLY A 64 -1.00 -3.52 -13.85
CA GLY A 64 -0.94 -2.68 -15.06
C GLY A 64 -1.98 -3.08 -16.10
N GLY A 65 -2.31 -4.37 -16.14
CA GLY A 65 -3.38 -4.93 -16.94
C GLY A 65 -3.11 -4.89 -18.45
N GLU A 66 -4.19 -5.00 -19.21
CA GLU A 66 -4.16 -4.84 -20.66
C GLU A 66 -3.76 -3.40 -21.03
N PRO A 67 -2.82 -3.20 -21.99
CA PRO A 67 -2.22 -4.19 -22.88
C PRO A 67 -0.83 -4.70 -22.44
N TYR A 68 -0.33 -4.37 -21.26
CA TYR A 68 1.04 -4.68 -20.80
C TYR A 68 1.27 -6.17 -20.54
N VAL A 69 0.80 -6.65 -19.40
CA VAL A 69 0.84 -8.05 -18.97
C VAL A 69 -0.45 -8.36 -18.22
N TYR A 70 -1.19 -9.36 -18.66
CA TYR A 70 -2.47 -9.75 -18.07
C TYR A 70 -2.80 -11.20 -18.37
N ALA A 71 -3.74 -11.79 -17.61
CA ALA A 71 -4.20 -13.14 -17.86
C ALA A 71 -5.01 -13.21 -19.16
N ASP A 72 -4.75 -14.21 -19.99
CA ASP A 72 -5.52 -14.47 -21.20
C ASP A 72 -7.00 -14.74 -20.82
N PRO A 73 -7.97 -13.98 -21.34
CA PRO A 73 -9.39 -14.22 -21.05
C PRO A 73 -9.88 -15.64 -21.39
N LYS A 74 -9.18 -16.35 -22.28
CA LYS A 74 -9.51 -17.73 -22.70
C LYS A 74 -8.78 -18.79 -21.86
N ASP A 75 -7.62 -18.45 -21.30
CA ASP A 75 -6.82 -19.32 -20.44
C ASP A 75 -6.18 -18.49 -19.32
N PRO A 76 -6.83 -18.38 -18.15
CA PRO A 76 -6.33 -17.57 -17.03
C PRO A 76 -4.95 -17.97 -16.49
N ASN A 77 -4.44 -19.14 -16.84
CA ASN A 77 -3.09 -19.58 -16.46
C ASN A 77 -2.00 -19.08 -17.43
N ARG A 78 -2.40 -18.47 -18.54
CA ARG A 78 -1.50 -17.91 -19.54
C ARG A 78 -1.47 -16.38 -19.41
N LEU A 79 -0.27 -15.82 -19.38
CA LEU A 79 -0.09 -14.37 -19.49
C LEU A 79 0.06 -13.97 -20.96
N VAL A 80 -0.56 -12.86 -21.32
CA VAL A 80 -0.53 -12.23 -22.63
C VAL A 80 -0.31 -10.72 -22.47
N GLY A 81 0.01 -10.05 -23.56
CA GLY A 81 0.26 -8.61 -23.61
C GLY A 81 1.55 -8.30 -24.40
N PHE A 82 1.69 -7.05 -24.82
CA PHE A 82 2.83 -6.68 -25.68
C PHE A 82 4.18 -6.86 -24.97
N GLU A 83 4.23 -6.68 -23.66
CA GLU A 83 5.48 -6.89 -22.90
C GLU A 83 5.83 -8.36 -22.70
N VAL A 84 4.84 -9.25 -22.64
CA VAL A 84 5.07 -10.70 -22.67
C VAL A 84 5.73 -11.10 -23.99
N GLU A 85 5.25 -10.52 -25.11
CA GLU A 85 5.83 -10.76 -26.44
C GLU A 85 7.23 -10.16 -26.58
N ILE A 86 7.47 -8.94 -26.05
CA ILE A 86 8.80 -8.31 -26.04
C ILE A 86 9.78 -9.14 -25.19
N ALA A 87 9.38 -9.55 -23.98
CA ALA A 87 10.21 -10.39 -23.12
C ALA A 87 10.58 -11.72 -23.80
N ALA A 88 9.63 -12.35 -24.48
CA ALA A 88 9.87 -13.57 -25.24
C ALA A 88 10.82 -13.33 -26.43
N ALA A 89 10.66 -12.23 -27.14
CA ALA A 89 11.54 -11.87 -28.26
C ALA A 89 12.97 -11.60 -27.79
N VAL A 90 13.15 -10.83 -26.71
CA VAL A 90 14.46 -10.56 -26.09
C VAL A 90 15.11 -11.86 -25.61
N ALA A 91 14.37 -12.71 -24.89
CA ALA A 91 14.88 -13.98 -24.39
C ALA A 91 15.33 -14.91 -25.55
N ARG A 92 14.56 -14.98 -26.64
CA ARG A 92 14.90 -15.73 -27.83
C ARG A 92 16.21 -15.23 -28.47
N GLU A 93 16.39 -13.91 -28.57
CA GLU A 93 17.63 -13.29 -29.07
C GLU A 93 18.85 -13.62 -28.17
N LEU A 94 18.62 -13.81 -26.86
CA LEU A 94 19.66 -14.24 -25.92
C LEU A 94 19.89 -15.77 -25.90
N GLY A 95 19.04 -16.55 -26.59
CA GLY A 95 19.06 -18.01 -26.58
C GLY A 95 18.55 -18.66 -25.29
N VAL A 96 17.59 -18.02 -24.60
CA VAL A 96 16.99 -18.48 -23.34
C VAL A 96 15.46 -18.36 -23.39
N ARG A 97 14.76 -18.84 -22.35
CA ARG A 97 13.31 -18.63 -22.18
C ARG A 97 13.04 -17.40 -21.33
N ALA A 98 11.91 -16.73 -21.56
CA ALA A 98 11.40 -15.70 -20.66
C ALA A 98 10.55 -16.34 -19.56
N GLU A 99 10.67 -15.83 -18.33
CA GLU A 99 9.86 -16.23 -17.18
C GLU A 99 9.41 -14.98 -16.42
N PHE A 100 8.09 -14.83 -16.26
CA PHE A 100 7.50 -13.72 -15.53
C PHE A 100 7.61 -13.94 -14.01
N VAL A 101 7.94 -12.88 -13.28
CA VAL A 101 7.96 -12.86 -11.82
C VAL A 101 7.07 -11.72 -11.35
N GLN A 102 5.90 -12.06 -10.76
CA GLN A 102 4.99 -11.07 -10.21
C GLN A 102 5.66 -10.25 -9.11
N ASN A 103 5.52 -8.94 -9.21
CA ASN A 103 5.99 -8.00 -8.20
C ASN A 103 5.17 -6.71 -8.28
N ASP A 104 4.92 -6.05 -7.16
CA ASP A 104 4.20 -4.78 -7.15
C ASP A 104 5.04 -3.67 -7.78
N TRP A 105 4.40 -2.73 -8.49
CA TRP A 105 5.05 -1.61 -9.18
C TRP A 105 6.04 -0.85 -8.29
N SER A 106 5.63 -0.47 -7.08
CA SER A 106 6.46 0.29 -6.14
C SER A 106 7.68 -0.48 -5.62
N HIS A 107 7.70 -1.82 -5.77
CA HIS A 107 8.76 -2.71 -5.29
C HIS A 107 9.67 -3.27 -6.38
N LEU A 108 9.44 -2.92 -7.66
CA LEU A 108 10.24 -3.44 -8.77
C LEU A 108 11.74 -3.14 -8.62
N VAL A 109 12.12 -1.89 -8.34
CA VAL A 109 13.54 -1.51 -8.16
C VAL A 109 14.16 -2.17 -6.94
N PRO A 110 13.55 -2.11 -5.73
CA PRO A 110 14.06 -2.86 -4.57
C PRO A 110 14.20 -4.36 -4.78
N SER A 111 13.33 -4.97 -5.58
CA SER A 111 13.38 -6.41 -5.88
C SER A 111 14.46 -6.75 -6.91
N LEU A 112 14.72 -5.86 -7.88
CA LEU A 112 15.87 -5.96 -8.78
C LEU A 112 17.20 -5.88 -8.00
N GLU A 113 17.32 -4.92 -7.06
CA GLU A 113 18.49 -4.79 -6.18
C GLU A 113 18.75 -6.08 -5.38
N ARG A 114 17.71 -6.78 -4.96
CA ARG A 114 17.78 -8.09 -4.28
C ARG A 114 17.93 -9.28 -5.23
N ARG A 115 17.98 -9.06 -6.55
CA ARG A 115 18.10 -10.09 -7.57
C ARG A 115 16.96 -11.13 -7.55
N THR A 116 15.74 -10.70 -7.19
CA THR A 116 14.54 -11.54 -7.23
C THR A 116 14.22 -11.97 -8.66
N PHE A 117 14.54 -11.12 -9.62
CA PHE A 117 14.51 -11.35 -11.07
C PHE A 117 15.73 -10.68 -11.72
N ASP A 118 15.93 -10.94 -13.00
CA ASP A 118 17.12 -10.48 -13.71
C ASP A 118 16.92 -9.09 -14.34
N VAL A 119 15.68 -8.77 -14.76
CA VAL A 119 15.33 -7.50 -15.43
C VAL A 119 13.92 -7.04 -15.05
N ILE A 120 13.65 -5.74 -15.20
CA ILE A 120 12.32 -5.14 -15.08
C ILE A 120 11.77 -4.84 -16.47
N LEU A 121 10.50 -5.23 -16.71
CA LEU A 121 9.75 -4.92 -17.91
C LEU A 121 8.28 -4.80 -17.53
N ASN A 122 7.74 -3.56 -17.45
CA ASN A 122 6.40 -3.29 -16.90
C ASN A 122 5.95 -1.86 -17.20
N GLY A 123 5.94 -1.42 -18.47
CA GLY A 123 5.82 0.01 -18.73
C GLY A 123 6.91 0.77 -17.95
N PHE A 124 8.11 0.18 -17.85
CA PHE A 124 9.12 0.68 -16.91
C PHE A 124 9.74 1.97 -17.42
N GLU A 125 9.21 3.06 -16.92
CA GLU A 125 9.57 4.42 -17.33
C GLU A 125 11.00 4.78 -16.97
N VAL A 126 11.68 5.43 -17.89
CA VAL A 126 12.96 6.07 -17.63
C VAL A 126 12.72 7.37 -16.87
N THR A 127 13.07 7.35 -15.58
CA THR A 127 12.91 8.52 -14.71
C THR A 127 14.24 8.96 -14.11
N PRO A 128 14.47 10.28 -13.91
CA PRO A 128 15.68 10.78 -13.28
C PRO A 128 15.98 10.15 -11.91
N SER A 129 14.94 9.78 -11.15
CA SER A 129 15.08 9.20 -9.82
C SER A 129 15.65 7.78 -9.80
N ARG A 130 15.53 7.05 -10.90
CA ARG A 130 15.99 5.66 -11.03
C ARG A 130 17.39 5.56 -11.65
N ILE A 131 17.90 6.63 -12.30
CA ILE A 131 19.24 6.64 -12.90
C ILE A 131 20.30 6.42 -11.82
N GLY A 132 21.23 5.50 -12.08
CA GLY A 132 22.25 5.06 -11.13
C GLY A 132 21.83 3.90 -10.20
N LYS A 133 20.53 3.62 -10.07
CA LYS A 133 20.01 2.40 -9.42
C LYS A 133 19.71 1.30 -10.42
N VAL A 134 19.44 1.69 -11.64
CA VAL A 134 19.09 0.82 -12.75
C VAL A 134 19.90 1.25 -13.97
N VAL A 135 20.40 0.28 -14.72
CA VAL A 135 20.92 0.48 -16.08
C VAL A 135 19.79 0.20 -17.04
N TYR A 136 19.53 1.13 -17.96
CA TYR A 136 18.46 1.01 -18.94
C TYR A 136 18.99 0.54 -20.30
N SER A 137 18.22 -0.30 -20.97
CA SER A 137 18.39 -0.58 -22.40
C SER A 137 17.93 0.63 -23.22
N ARG A 138 18.10 0.57 -24.55
CA ARG A 138 17.30 1.41 -25.45
C ARG A 138 15.81 1.20 -25.20
N PRO A 139 14.96 2.20 -25.44
CA PRO A 139 13.54 2.06 -25.20
C PRO A 139 12.91 1.08 -26.21
N TYR A 140 11.84 0.42 -25.74
CA TYR A 140 10.99 -0.41 -26.57
C TYR A 140 9.63 0.26 -26.87
N TYR A 141 9.33 1.39 -26.20
CA TYR A 141 8.12 2.17 -26.43
C TYR A 141 8.32 3.64 -26.06
N VAL A 142 7.67 4.53 -26.82
CA VAL A 142 7.60 5.97 -26.54
C VAL A 142 6.16 6.31 -26.19
N PHE A 143 5.91 6.63 -24.93
CA PHE A 143 4.58 7.06 -24.46
C PHE A 143 4.50 8.58 -24.34
N ALA A 144 3.31 9.10 -24.15
CA ALA A 144 3.10 10.50 -23.74
C ALA A 144 2.41 10.56 -22.38
N GLU A 145 2.88 11.44 -21.52
CA GLU A 145 2.15 11.81 -20.31
C GLU A 145 0.88 12.53 -20.69
N ARG A 146 -0.27 11.91 -20.48
CA ARG A 146 -1.58 12.42 -20.88
C ARG A 146 -2.32 13.02 -19.71
N LEU A 147 -2.67 14.29 -19.88
CA LEU A 147 -3.47 15.03 -18.93
C LEU A 147 -4.95 14.82 -19.22
N MET A 148 -5.70 14.38 -18.19
CA MET A 148 -7.13 14.22 -18.25
C MET A 148 -7.84 15.03 -17.16
N ALA A 149 -9.04 15.55 -17.49
CA ALA A 149 -9.90 16.32 -16.59
C ALA A 149 -11.37 15.95 -16.79
N ARG A 150 -12.25 16.39 -15.86
CA ARG A 150 -13.69 16.27 -16.07
C ARG A 150 -14.17 17.15 -17.21
N LYS A 151 -15.16 16.68 -17.98
CA LYS A 151 -15.80 17.48 -19.05
C LYS A 151 -16.42 18.77 -18.50
N GLY A 152 -16.97 18.72 -17.30
CA GLY A 152 -17.62 19.85 -16.63
C GLY A 152 -16.65 20.88 -16.03
N ASP A 153 -15.34 20.61 -16.04
CA ASP A 153 -14.32 21.56 -15.53
C ASP A 153 -13.53 22.20 -16.69
N PRO A 154 -13.86 23.42 -17.11
CA PRO A 154 -13.13 24.13 -18.15
C PRO A 154 -11.80 24.77 -17.64
N SER A 155 -11.54 24.76 -16.34
CA SER A 155 -10.39 25.44 -15.74
C SER A 155 -9.07 24.71 -15.98
N ILE A 156 -9.09 23.41 -16.26
CA ILE A 156 -7.92 22.60 -16.57
C ILE A 156 -7.72 22.61 -18.09
N VAL A 157 -6.81 23.42 -18.57
CA VAL A 157 -6.55 23.61 -20.01
C VAL A 157 -5.19 23.11 -20.46
N ASP A 158 -4.23 23.01 -19.54
CA ASP A 158 -2.85 22.59 -19.79
C ASP A 158 -2.16 22.17 -18.48
N PHE A 159 -0.88 21.81 -18.57
CA PHE A 159 -0.07 21.45 -17.40
C PHE A 159 0.09 22.62 -16.40
N ALA A 160 0.18 23.87 -16.89
CA ALA A 160 0.37 25.04 -16.03
C ALA A 160 -0.86 25.30 -15.13
N SER A 161 -2.05 24.93 -15.61
CA SER A 161 -3.32 25.07 -14.87
C SER A 161 -3.45 24.12 -13.67
N LEU A 162 -2.52 23.15 -13.52
CA LEU A 162 -2.50 22.20 -12.40
C LEU A 162 -1.97 22.80 -11.10
N ARG A 163 -1.43 24.03 -11.12
CA ARG A 163 -0.86 24.66 -9.92
C ARG A 163 -1.90 24.81 -8.81
N GLY A 164 -1.62 24.15 -7.67
CA GLY A 164 -2.53 24.10 -6.52
C GLY A 164 -3.78 23.23 -6.72
N ARG A 165 -3.84 22.45 -7.81
CA ARG A 165 -4.90 21.50 -8.09
C ARG A 165 -4.52 20.09 -7.61
N LYS A 166 -5.49 19.37 -7.10
CA LYS A 166 -5.31 17.95 -6.74
C LYS A 166 -5.19 17.11 -8.00
N THR A 167 -4.01 16.59 -8.27
CA THR A 167 -3.74 15.80 -9.47
C THR A 167 -3.34 14.39 -9.09
N GLY A 168 -4.12 13.42 -9.59
CA GLY A 168 -3.88 11.99 -9.39
C GLY A 168 -2.78 11.46 -10.28
N THR A 169 -1.91 10.59 -9.74
CA THR A 169 -0.87 9.87 -10.48
C THR A 169 -0.38 8.64 -9.73
N LEU A 170 0.45 7.80 -10.37
CA LEU A 170 1.10 6.65 -9.73
C LEU A 170 2.38 7.08 -8.99
N ALA A 171 2.63 6.42 -7.86
CA ALA A 171 3.85 6.66 -7.09
C ALA A 171 5.10 6.27 -7.90
N GLY A 172 6.10 7.18 -7.96
CA GLY A 172 7.37 6.91 -8.61
C GLY A 172 7.33 6.86 -10.14
N SER A 173 6.23 7.31 -10.77
CA SER A 173 6.10 7.48 -12.22
C SER A 173 6.80 8.75 -12.72
N LEU A 174 6.96 8.89 -14.03
CA LEU A 174 7.44 10.14 -14.64
C LEU A 174 6.44 11.28 -14.38
N ALA A 175 5.14 10.99 -14.46
CA ALA A 175 4.08 11.94 -14.11
C ALA A 175 4.24 12.47 -12.69
N PHE A 176 4.55 11.61 -11.71
CA PHE A 176 4.83 12.04 -10.35
C PHE A 176 6.00 13.03 -10.28
N GLU A 177 7.09 12.75 -10.99
CA GLU A 177 8.25 13.65 -11.00
C GLU A 177 7.93 15.02 -11.64
N LEU A 178 7.09 15.04 -12.68
CA LEU A 178 6.64 16.28 -13.34
C LEU A 178 5.71 17.11 -12.44
N LEU A 179 4.80 16.44 -11.73
CA LEU A 179 3.82 17.10 -10.86
C LEU A 179 4.42 17.63 -9.56
N ARG A 180 5.53 17.05 -9.14
CA ARG A 180 6.19 17.38 -7.87
C ARG A 180 6.58 18.86 -7.81
N GLY A 181 6.09 19.57 -6.78
CA GLY A 181 6.29 21.00 -6.61
C GLY A 181 5.49 21.89 -7.56
N HIS A 182 4.68 21.29 -8.45
CA HIS A 182 3.81 22.00 -9.38
C HIS A 182 2.32 21.86 -8.99
N ALA A 183 1.87 20.67 -8.61
CA ALA A 183 0.50 20.38 -8.22
C ALA A 183 0.41 19.81 -6.79
N ASP A 184 -0.81 19.71 -6.25
CA ASP A 184 -1.11 18.95 -5.04
C ASP A 184 -1.30 17.48 -5.45
N VAL A 185 -0.22 16.68 -5.30
CA VAL A 185 -0.15 15.34 -5.86
C VAL A 185 -0.89 14.33 -4.98
N VAL A 186 -1.86 13.63 -5.55
CA VAL A 186 -2.52 12.48 -4.95
C VAL A 186 -1.96 11.20 -5.56
N MET A 187 -1.28 10.38 -4.74
CA MET A 187 -0.60 9.17 -5.22
C MET A 187 -1.45 7.93 -5.02
N TYR A 188 -1.51 7.12 -6.05
CA TYR A 188 -2.20 5.83 -6.10
C TYR A 188 -1.22 4.69 -6.30
N GLU A 189 -1.64 3.48 -5.94
CA GLU A 189 -0.89 2.25 -6.20
C GLU A 189 -1.39 1.55 -7.48
N GLY A 190 -2.68 1.67 -7.78
CA GLY A 190 -3.31 1.08 -8.97
C GLY A 190 -3.59 2.12 -10.05
N THR A 191 -3.85 1.62 -11.26
CA THR A 191 -3.98 2.43 -12.49
C THR A 191 -5.39 2.96 -12.74
N GLU A 192 -6.43 2.33 -12.19
CA GLU A 192 -7.84 2.73 -12.39
C GLU A 192 -8.33 3.75 -11.37
N GLU A 193 -7.88 3.65 -10.12
CA GLU A 193 -8.33 4.45 -8.99
C GLU A 193 -8.18 5.96 -9.22
N PRO A 194 -7.09 6.47 -9.86
CA PRO A 194 -6.97 7.90 -10.17
C PRO A 194 -8.15 8.42 -11.00
N TYR A 195 -8.63 7.62 -11.97
CA TYR A 195 -9.74 8.01 -12.84
C TYR A 195 -11.10 7.89 -12.14
N GLN A 196 -11.26 6.95 -11.21
CA GLN A 196 -12.45 6.88 -10.37
C GLN A 196 -12.56 8.13 -9.48
N ASP A 197 -11.45 8.53 -8.88
CA ASP A 197 -11.41 9.73 -8.04
C ASP A 197 -11.57 11.02 -8.86
N LEU A 198 -11.12 11.04 -10.11
CA LEU A 198 -11.37 12.15 -11.03
C LEU A 198 -12.86 12.25 -11.38
N VAL A 199 -13.54 11.14 -11.70
CA VAL A 199 -14.99 11.13 -11.98
C VAL A 199 -15.78 11.62 -10.79
N THR A 200 -15.44 11.17 -9.59
CA THR A 200 -16.16 11.54 -8.35
C THR A 200 -15.77 12.93 -7.83
N GLY A 201 -14.82 13.62 -8.46
CA GLY A 201 -14.38 14.97 -8.10
C GLY A 201 -13.44 15.01 -6.89
N ARG A 202 -12.85 13.90 -6.47
CA ARG A 202 -11.85 13.85 -5.39
C ARG A 202 -10.51 14.40 -5.82
N THR A 203 -10.21 14.29 -7.12
CA THR A 203 -9.10 14.98 -7.80
C THR A 203 -9.64 15.90 -8.88
N ASP A 204 -8.83 16.90 -9.28
CA ASP A 204 -9.20 17.86 -10.32
C ASP A 204 -8.72 17.39 -11.69
N ALA A 205 -7.60 16.65 -11.71
CA ALA A 205 -6.97 16.13 -12.92
C ALA A 205 -6.28 14.79 -12.63
N VAL A 206 -5.92 14.08 -13.70
CA VAL A 206 -5.04 12.90 -13.68
C VAL A 206 -3.98 13.09 -14.75
N LEU A 207 -2.72 12.84 -14.39
CA LEU A 207 -1.60 12.78 -15.32
C LEU A 207 -0.98 11.39 -15.24
N LEU A 208 -1.06 10.64 -16.32
CA LEU A 208 -0.50 9.30 -16.49
C LEU A 208 -0.18 9.07 -17.96
N ASP A 209 0.53 8.00 -18.28
CA ASP A 209 0.83 7.67 -19.66
C ASP A 209 -0.43 7.45 -20.53
N ASP A 210 -0.27 7.63 -21.83
CA ASP A 210 -1.37 7.60 -22.79
C ASP A 210 -1.98 6.21 -22.94
N ILE A 211 -1.24 5.14 -22.64
CA ILE A 211 -1.75 3.75 -22.64
C ILE A 211 -2.74 3.56 -21.48
N ILE A 212 -2.34 3.95 -20.27
CA ILE A 212 -3.20 3.88 -19.07
C ILE A 212 -4.41 4.79 -19.25
N ALA A 213 -4.20 6.01 -19.76
CA ALA A 213 -5.29 6.94 -20.03
C ALA A 213 -6.29 6.40 -21.05
N ALA A 214 -5.81 5.77 -22.12
CA ALA A 214 -6.67 5.15 -23.13
C ALA A 214 -7.52 4.00 -22.57
N ARG A 215 -6.96 3.22 -21.65
CA ARG A 215 -7.63 2.06 -21.04
C ARG A 215 -8.65 2.47 -19.99
N TYR A 216 -8.29 3.36 -19.07
CA TYR A 216 -9.07 3.62 -17.86
C TYR A 216 -9.73 5.00 -17.82
N GLY A 217 -9.20 5.98 -18.54
CA GLY A 217 -9.72 7.34 -18.55
C GLY A 217 -10.65 7.64 -19.72
N VAL A 218 -10.19 7.39 -20.94
CA VAL A 218 -10.95 7.72 -22.17
C VAL A 218 -12.33 7.04 -22.25
N PRO A 219 -12.51 5.78 -21.79
CA PRO A 219 -13.83 5.15 -21.83
C PRO A 219 -14.86 5.78 -20.87
N LYS A 220 -14.44 6.59 -19.91
CA LYS A 220 -15.36 7.23 -18.95
C LYS A 220 -15.99 8.48 -19.58
N PRO A 221 -17.32 8.52 -19.79
CA PRO A 221 -18.00 9.59 -20.51
C PRO A 221 -17.92 10.96 -19.82
N GLU A 222 -17.65 10.97 -18.52
CA GLU A 222 -17.50 12.20 -17.70
C GLU A 222 -16.16 12.89 -17.91
N LEU A 223 -15.16 12.18 -18.46
CA LEU A 223 -13.80 12.64 -18.61
C LEU A 223 -13.49 13.12 -20.03
N ARG A 224 -12.49 13.99 -20.15
CA ARG A 224 -11.91 14.43 -21.40
C ARG A 224 -10.39 14.41 -21.36
N VAL A 225 -9.80 14.17 -22.51
CA VAL A 225 -8.36 14.42 -22.72
C VAL A 225 -8.16 15.94 -22.81
N VAL A 226 -7.22 16.47 -22.04
CA VAL A 226 -6.79 17.87 -22.12
C VAL A 226 -5.67 18.00 -23.14
N GLY A 227 -4.68 17.11 -23.09
CA GLY A 227 -3.56 17.08 -24.03
C GLY A 227 -2.44 16.18 -23.52
N ASP A 228 -1.42 16.00 -24.37
CA ASP A 228 -0.19 15.31 -24.00
C ASP A 228 0.83 16.37 -23.50
N VAL A 229 1.44 16.12 -22.35
CA VAL A 229 2.33 17.06 -21.65
C VAL A 229 3.78 16.87 -22.08
N ARG A 230 4.22 15.61 -22.16
CA ARG A 230 5.61 15.26 -22.48
C ARG A 230 5.70 13.82 -22.94
N ASP A 231 6.63 13.53 -23.88
CA ASP A 231 7.02 12.16 -24.22
C ASP A 231 7.87 11.57 -23.10
N GLY A 232 7.66 10.27 -22.84
CA GLY A 232 8.46 9.43 -21.96
C GLY A 232 8.86 8.14 -22.68
N TYR A 233 9.69 7.34 -22.03
CA TYR A 233 10.26 6.13 -22.63
C TYR A 233 10.08 4.94 -21.68
N TYR A 234 9.61 3.80 -22.22
CA TYR A 234 9.71 2.51 -21.55
C TYR A 234 10.97 1.81 -22.01
N ALA A 235 11.78 1.39 -21.05
CA ALA A 235 13.02 0.65 -21.29
C ALA A 235 13.14 -0.53 -20.32
N VAL A 236 13.93 -1.52 -20.69
CA VAL A 236 14.23 -2.64 -19.80
C VAL A 236 15.20 -2.18 -18.73
N GLY A 237 14.83 -2.37 -17.45
CA GLY A 237 15.67 -2.06 -16.30
C GLY A 237 16.54 -3.25 -15.91
N VAL A 238 17.85 -3.04 -15.74
CA VAL A 238 18.81 -4.09 -15.39
C VAL A 238 19.61 -3.65 -14.15
N HIS A 239 20.03 -4.61 -13.32
CA HIS A 239 20.88 -4.32 -12.17
C HIS A 239 22.20 -3.65 -12.58
N PRO A 240 22.68 -2.60 -11.87
CA PRO A 240 23.89 -1.86 -12.26
C PRO A 240 25.15 -2.73 -12.39
N ASP A 241 25.29 -3.79 -11.63
CA ASP A 241 26.43 -4.72 -11.70
C ASP A 241 26.36 -5.66 -12.93
N ASP A 242 25.22 -5.73 -13.64
CA ASP A 242 24.97 -6.63 -14.75
C ASP A 242 24.98 -5.86 -16.11
N ALA A 243 25.96 -4.96 -16.27
CA ALA A 243 26.10 -4.13 -17.48
C ALA A 243 26.26 -4.96 -18.77
N ASP A 244 26.86 -6.16 -18.67
CA ASP A 244 26.97 -7.13 -19.78
C ASP A 244 25.59 -7.65 -20.23
N LEU A 245 24.68 -7.90 -19.29
CA LEU A 245 23.29 -8.26 -19.59
C LEU A 245 22.54 -7.08 -20.21
N ALA A 246 22.71 -5.86 -19.65
CA ALA A 246 22.08 -4.67 -20.19
C ALA A 246 22.50 -4.41 -21.65
N ALA A 247 23.79 -4.51 -21.97
CA ALA A 247 24.30 -4.36 -23.33
C ALA A 247 23.78 -5.44 -24.28
N ALA A 248 23.64 -6.69 -23.79
CA ALA A 248 23.10 -7.79 -24.61
C ALA A 248 21.60 -7.59 -24.91
N ILE A 249 20.83 -7.11 -23.95
CA ILE A 249 19.40 -6.77 -24.11
C ILE A 249 19.24 -5.58 -25.05
N ASP A 250 20.08 -4.55 -24.90
CA ASP A 250 20.10 -3.39 -25.78
C ASP A 250 20.32 -3.78 -27.24
N ALA A 251 21.32 -4.63 -27.49
CA ALA A 251 21.61 -5.16 -28.81
C ALA A 251 20.45 -6.04 -29.35
N ALA A 252 19.81 -6.85 -28.50
CA ALA A 252 18.65 -7.65 -28.86
C ALA A 252 17.47 -6.78 -29.29
N LEU A 253 17.09 -5.77 -28.47
CA LEU A 253 16.04 -4.80 -28.81
C LEU A 253 16.35 -4.04 -30.11
N GLY A 254 17.63 -3.70 -30.36
CA GLY A 254 18.06 -3.08 -31.61
C GLY A 254 17.83 -3.99 -32.84
N ARG A 255 18.05 -5.30 -32.72
CA ARG A 255 17.74 -6.27 -33.79
C ARG A 255 16.24 -6.45 -33.99
N ILE A 256 15.47 -6.59 -32.90
CA ILE A 256 14.00 -6.72 -32.89
C ILE A 256 13.34 -5.48 -33.54
N SER A 257 13.86 -4.27 -33.24
CA SER A 257 13.37 -3.04 -33.85
C SER A 257 13.67 -2.97 -35.33
N LYS A 258 14.92 -3.25 -35.74
CA LYS A 258 15.36 -3.20 -37.15
C LYS A 258 14.72 -4.28 -38.03
N SER A 259 14.38 -5.44 -37.48
CA SER A 259 13.69 -6.52 -38.21
C SER A 259 12.20 -6.23 -38.47
N GLY A 260 11.63 -5.20 -37.86
CA GLY A 260 10.20 -4.91 -37.88
C GLY A 260 9.36 -5.76 -36.91
N GLU A 261 10.00 -6.63 -36.13
CA GLU A 261 9.28 -7.47 -35.16
C GLU A 261 8.64 -6.62 -34.03
N LEU A 262 9.34 -5.58 -33.56
CA LEU A 262 8.78 -4.65 -32.55
C LEU A 262 7.52 -3.94 -33.09
N GLU A 263 7.55 -3.51 -34.35
CA GLU A 263 6.37 -2.91 -35.01
C GLU A 263 5.21 -3.88 -35.04
N GLN A 264 5.46 -5.15 -35.41
CA GLN A 264 4.40 -6.17 -35.43
C GLN A 264 3.80 -6.43 -34.03
N ILE A 265 4.63 -6.52 -32.98
CA ILE A 265 4.18 -6.70 -31.59
C ILE A 265 3.28 -5.52 -31.18
N LEU A 266 3.75 -4.30 -31.39
CA LEU A 266 3.01 -3.10 -31.00
C LEU A 266 1.74 -2.90 -31.82
N THR A 267 1.75 -3.25 -33.12
CA THR A 267 0.56 -3.19 -33.99
C THR A 267 -0.53 -4.17 -33.55
N ARG A 268 -0.16 -5.39 -33.16
CA ARG A 268 -1.14 -6.36 -32.61
C ARG A 268 -1.85 -5.86 -31.36
N SER A 269 -1.17 -5.05 -30.56
CA SER A 269 -1.71 -4.42 -29.35
C SER A 269 -2.32 -3.04 -29.61
N SER A 270 -2.45 -2.60 -30.88
CA SER A 270 -2.93 -1.28 -31.28
C SER A 270 -2.12 -0.11 -30.67
N LEU A 271 -0.82 -0.32 -30.44
CA LEU A 271 0.07 0.65 -29.81
C LEU A 271 1.03 1.33 -30.81
N TRP A 272 1.16 0.81 -32.04
CA TRP A 272 2.03 1.42 -33.04
C TRP A 272 1.50 2.77 -33.51
N ASN A 273 2.34 3.79 -33.44
CA ASN A 273 2.03 5.14 -33.90
C ASN A 273 3.33 5.86 -34.38
N GLU A 274 3.22 7.10 -34.88
CA GLU A 274 4.35 7.85 -35.42
C GLU A 274 5.51 8.04 -34.43
N ARG A 275 5.22 8.09 -33.11
CA ARG A 275 6.27 8.21 -32.09
C ARG A 275 7.19 6.99 -32.07
N GLN A 276 6.64 5.81 -32.38
CA GLN A 276 7.40 4.56 -32.36
C GLN A 276 8.39 4.43 -33.52
N ALA A 277 8.19 5.15 -34.62
CA ALA A 277 9.12 5.16 -35.74
C ALA A 277 10.53 5.62 -35.34
N ARG A 278 10.66 6.43 -34.29
CA ARG A 278 11.97 6.86 -33.73
C ARG A 278 12.81 5.68 -33.21
N LEU A 279 12.16 4.62 -32.75
CA LEU A 279 12.86 3.45 -32.16
C LEU A 279 13.69 2.67 -33.18
N VAL A 280 13.33 2.74 -34.47
CA VAL A 280 14.06 2.06 -35.55
C VAL A 280 15.42 2.72 -35.79
N ALA A 281 15.49 4.05 -35.65
CA ALA A 281 16.70 4.86 -35.87
C ALA A 281 17.40 5.26 -34.57
N TRP A 282 17.08 4.61 -33.43
CA TRP A 282 17.61 4.95 -32.11
C TRP A 282 19.15 4.89 -32.07
N SER A 283 19.78 5.95 -31.61
CA SER A 283 21.23 6.13 -31.54
C SER A 283 21.73 6.26 -30.09
N ASP A 284 23.05 6.20 -29.90
CA ASP A 284 23.68 6.42 -28.59
C ASP A 284 23.46 7.87 -28.11
N ALA A 285 23.38 8.84 -29.02
CA ALA A 285 23.08 10.23 -28.68
C ALA A 285 21.65 10.37 -28.14
N ASP A 286 20.66 9.64 -28.70
CA ASP A 286 19.29 9.60 -28.19
C ASP A 286 19.26 8.93 -26.82
N GLN A 287 20.08 7.89 -26.60
CA GLN A 287 20.23 7.22 -25.30
C GLN A 287 20.75 8.18 -24.22
N ASP A 288 21.79 8.94 -24.53
CA ASP A 288 22.35 9.95 -23.62
C ASP A 288 21.34 11.05 -23.30
N GLN A 289 20.57 11.49 -24.29
CA GLN A 289 19.51 12.48 -24.11
C GLN A 289 18.36 11.92 -23.24
N MET A 290 17.96 10.68 -23.46
CA MET A 290 16.93 10.00 -22.68
C MET A 290 17.33 9.89 -21.21
N LEU A 291 18.56 9.47 -20.94
CA LEU A 291 19.04 9.27 -19.57
C LEU A 291 19.23 10.60 -18.85
N GLY A 292 19.77 11.63 -19.49
CA GLY A 292 20.06 12.93 -18.88
C GLY A 292 21.01 12.84 -17.68
N LYS A 293 21.17 13.93 -16.95
CA LYS A 293 21.90 13.96 -15.65
C LYS A 293 20.89 13.98 -14.52
N PRO A 294 20.84 12.94 -13.68
CA PRO A 294 19.91 12.94 -12.54
C PRO A 294 20.31 14.02 -11.53
N PRO A 295 19.37 14.80 -11.00
CA PRO A 295 19.65 15.65 -9.86
C PRO A 295 19.99 14.78 -8.65
N PRO A 296 20.91 15.21 -7.75
CA PRO A 296 21.20 14.47 -6.54
C PRO A 296 19.94 14.30 -5.69
N PRO A 297 19.74 13.12 -5.04
CA PRO A 297 18.59 12.92 -4.18
C PRO A 297 18.63 13.91 -3.01
N PRO A 298 17.52 14.54 -2.64
CA PRO A 298 17.48 15.40 -1.46
C PRO A 298 17.79 14.55 -0.20
N PRO A 299 18.59 15.06 0.74
CA PRO A 299 18.84 14.37 2.00
C PRO A 299 17.56 14.34 2.85
N LEU A 300 17.42 13.29 3.68
CA LEU A 300 16.38 13.24 4.70
C LEU A 300 16.57 14.39 5.70
N GLY A 301 15.77 15.45 5.56
CA GLY A 301 15.92 16.70 6.32
C GLY A 301 14.81 16.93 7.37
N ARG A 302 14.90 18.04 8.11
CA ARG A 302 13.91 18.43 9.14
C ARG A 302 12.49 18.56 8.60
N GLY A 303 12.33 18.98 7.34
CA GLY A 303 11.03 19.05 6.67
C GLY A 303 10.35 17.70 6.58
N HIS A 304 11.11 16.66 6.20
CA HIS A 304 10.58 15.30 6.16
C HIS A 304 10.15 14.81 7.55
N VAL A 305 10.97 15.05 8.59
CA VAL A 305 10.61 14.69 9.98
C VAL A 305 9.29 15.34 10.38
N TRP A 306 9.07 16.60 10.03
CA TRP A 306 7.81 17.30 10.32
C TRP A 306 6.62 16.67 9.59
N LEU A 307 6.79 16.23 8.34
CA LEU A 307 5.76 15.51 7.60
C LEU A 307 5.43 14.16 8.26
N PHE A 308 6.44 13.45 8.76
CA PHE A 308 6.21 12.22 9.54
C PHE A 308 5.43 12.47 10.84
N VAL A 309 5.73 13.56 11.55
CA VAL A 309 4.97 13.96 12.75
C VAL A 309 3.51 14.26 12.39
N LYS A 310 3.26 14.93 11.27
CA LYS A 310 1.89 15.15 10.77
C LYS A 310 1.20 13.82 10.44
N GLY A 311 1.89 12.91 9.71
CA GLY A 311 1.38 11.58 9.41
C GLY A 311 1.04 10.78 10.67
N ALA A 312 1.90 10.81 11.69
CA ALA A 312 1.64 10.20 13.00
C ALA A 312 0.41 10.83 13.70
N GLY A 313 0.23 12.14 13.57
CA GLY A 313 -0.98 12.83 14.03
C GLY A 313 -2.25 12.32 13.35
N VAL A 314 -2.22 12.13 12.01
CA VAL A 314 -3.35 11.55 11.25
C VAL A 314 -3.62 10.12 11.71
N THR A 315 -2.59 9.27 11.85
CA THR A 315 -2.69 7.91 12.40
C THR A 315 -3.42 7.89 13.75
N LEU A 316 -3.03 8.78 14.69
CA LEU A 316 -3.66 8.88 16.01
C LEU A 316 -5.11 9.34 15.92
N VAL A 317 -5.42 10.32 15.08
CA VAL A 317 -6.79 10.84 14.90
C VAL A 317 -7.69 9.75 14.33
N VAL A 318 -7.27 9.08 13.25
CA VAL A 318 -8.04 8.00 12.64
C VAL A 318 -8.30 6.88 13.64
N SER A 319 -7.25 6.42 14.33
CA SER A 319 -7.37 5.32 15.29
C SER A 319 -8.27 5.69 16.47
N THR A 320 -8.16 6.91 16.98
CA THR A 320 -8.99 7.39 18.11
C THR A 320 -10.45 7.50 17.72
N LEU A 321 -10.75 8.08 16.55
CA LEU A 321 -12.12 8.21 16.06
C LEU A 321 -12.73 6.86 15.71
N ALA A 322 -11.97 5.98 15.06
CA ALA A 322 -12.42 4.63 14.75
C ALA A 322 -12.72 3.82 16.01
N MET A 323 -11.86 3.89 17.04
CA MET A 323 -12.09 3.22 18.33
C MET A 323 -13.27 3.86 19.08
N GLY A 324 -13.41 5.20 19.00
CA GLY A 324 -14.55 5.92 19.53
C GLY A 324 -15.90 5.45 18.96
N LEU A 325 -15.91 5.00 17.70
CA LEU A 325 -17.06 4.36 17.04
C LEU A 325 -17.17 2.87 17.43
N ALA A 326 -16.04 2.15 17.46
CA ALA A 326 -16.01 0.71 17.70
C ALA A 326 -16.52 0.32 19.10
N ILE A 327 -16.14 1.07 20.14
CA ILE A 327 -16.52 0.81 21.53
C ILE A 327 -18.05 0.80 21.72
N PRO A 328 -18.80 1.87 21.42
CA PRO A 328 -20.26 1.87 21.64
C PRO A 328 -20.96 0.90 20.70
N MET A 329 -20.52 0.77 19.44
CA MET A 329 -21.12 -0.13 18.48
C MET A 329 -20.89 -1.59 18.87
N GLY A 330 -19.68 -1.96 19.29
CA GLY A 330 -19.35 -3.29 19.80
C GLY A 330 -20.14 -3.67 21.04
N MET A 331 -20.32 -2.73 21.98
CA MET A 331 -21.16 -2.93 23.14
C MET A 331 -22.62 -3.20 22.76
N LEU A 332 -23.18 -2.41 21.82
CA LEU A 332 -24.54 -2.62 21.33
C LEU A 332 -24.71 -3.98 20.64
N LEU A 333 -23.74 -4.38 19.82
CA LEU A 333 -23.73 -5.70 19.18
C LEU A 333 -23.66 -6.84 20.20
N ALA A 334 -22.82 -6.72 21.23
CA ALA A 334 -22.72 -7.72 22.31
C ALA A 334 -24.05 -7.85 23.07
N LEU A 335 -24.68 -6.73 23.44
CA LEU A 335 -25.98 -6.72 24.12
C LEU A 335 -27.10 -7.28 23.24
N ALA A 336 -27.12 -6.92 21.95
CA ALA A 336 -28.08 -7.44 20.98
C ALA A 336 -27.98 -8.97 20.85
N ARG A 337 -26.75 -9.53 20.83
CA ARG A 337 -26.51 -10.98 20.76
C ARG A 337 -26.89 -11.72 22.04
N LEU A 338 -26.67 -11.11 23.22
CA LEU A 338 -26.91 -11.77 24.49
C LEU A 338 -28.36 -11.62 24.99
N HIS A 339 -28.97 -10.47 24.75
CA HIS A 339 -30.26 -10.09 25.35
C HIS A 339 -31.31 -9.62 24.34
N GLY A 340 -30.93 -9.47 23.06
CA GLY A 340 -31.85 -9.02 22.01
C GLY A 340 -32.85 -10.10 21.57
N PRO A 341 -33.94 -9.71 20.90
CA PRO A 341 -34.85 -10.65 20.27
C PRO A 341 -34.10 -11.47 19.19
N ARG A 342 -34.55 -12.70 18.96
CA ARG A 342 -33.89 -13.64 18.05
C ARG A 342 -33.49 -13.08 16.69
N PRO A 343 -34.31 -12.28 15.97
CA PRO A 343 -33.89 -11.69 14.69
C PRO A 343 -32.71 -10.74 14.84
N LEU A 344 -32.74 -9.84 15.85
CA LEU A 344 -31.68 -8.88 16.12
C LEU A 344 -30.39 -9.57 16.54
N ALA A 345 -30.47 -10.60 17.39
CA ALA A 345 -29.32 -11.40 17.79
C ALA A 345 -28.66 -12.12 16.60
N ARG A 346 -29.45 -12.63 15.64
CA ARG A 346 -28.94 -13.25 14.42
C ARG A 346 -28.27 -12.22 13.50
N LEU A 347 -28.88 -11.06 13.31
CA LEU A 347 -28.29 -9.97 12.50
C LEU A 347 -26.96 -9.47 13.10
N ALA A 348 -26.93 -9.24 14.42
CA ALA A 348 -25.71 -8.85 15.12
C ALA A 348 -24.64 -9.96 15.04
N GLY A 349 -25.04 -11.23 15.11
CA GLY A 349 -24.15 -12.36 14.90
C GLY A 349 -23.56 -12.38 13.49
N ALA A 350 -24.41 -12.26 12.47
CA ALA A 350 -23.98 -12.22 11.06
C ALA A 350 -23.03 -11.05 10.80
N TYR A 351 -23.32 -9.86 11.35
CA TYR A 351 -22.40 -8.72 11.25
C TYR A 351 -21.00 -9.07 11.79
N VAL A 352 -20.92 -9.61 13.01
CA VAL A 352 -19.65 -9.97 13.64
C VAL A 352 -18.88 -11.00 12.82
N GLU A 353 -19.56 -12.05 12.33
CA GLU A 353 -18.92 -13.08 11.52
C GLU A 353 -18.41 -12.54 10.18
N ILE A 354 -19.16 -11.68 9.49
CA ILE A 354 -18.75 -11.07 8.22
C ILE A 354 -17.53 -10.18 8.42
N TYR A 355 -17.58 -9.25 9.38
CA TYR A 355 -16.51 -8.29 9.57
C TYR A 355 -15.22 -8.92 10.11
N ARG A 356 -15.32 -9.96 10.95
CA ARG A 356 -14.15 -10.72 11.42
C ARG A 356 -13.66 -11.76 10.42
N GLY A 357 -14.54 -12.23 9.54
CA GLY A 357 -14.23 -13.22 8.51
C GLY A 357 -13.66 -12.65 7.21
N THR A 358 -13.63 -11.32 7.07
CA THR A 358 -13.12 -10.67 5.85
C THR A 358 -11.98 -9.70 6.17
N PRO A 359 -10.97 -9.57 5.27
CA PRO A 359 -9.86 -8.64 5.48
C PRO A 359 -10.33 -7.18 5.56
N VAL A 360 -9.82 -6.42 6.53
CA VAL A 360 -10.15 -4.99 6.68
C VAL A 360 -9.78 -4.18 5.44
N LEU A 361 -8.71 -4.53 4.76
CA LEU A 361 -8.30 -3.90 3.51
C LEU A 361 -9.41 -4.01 2.44
N LEU A 362 -9.97 -5.22 2.26
CA LEU A 362 -11.09 -5.46 1.34
C LEU A 362 -12.32 -4.61 1.72
N GLN A 363 -12.63 -4.51 3.02
CA GLN A 363 -13.73 -3.70 3.51
C GLN A 363 -13.55 -2.21 3.17
N LEU A 364 -12.32 -1.68 3.31
CA LEU A 364 -12.00 -0.31 2.93
C LEU A 364 -12.17 -0.07 1.41
N TYR A 365 -11.71 -0.99 0.57
CA TYR A 365 -11.90 -0.92 -0.89
C TYR A 365 -13.38 -0.91 -1.27
N VAL A 366 -14.16 -1.85 -0.70
CA VAL A 366 -15.59 -1.94 -0.97
C VAL A 366 -16.34 -0.68 -0.51
N LEU A 367 -15.98 -0.13 0.65
CA LEU A 367 -16.61 1.10 1.15
C LEU A 367 -16.24 2.31 0.28
N TYR A 368 -14.95 2.49 -0.02
CA TYR A 368 -14.46 3.72 -0.65
C TYR A 368 -14.69 3.74 -2.17
N TYR A 369 -14.30 2.67 -2.87
CA TYR A 369 -14.41 2.59 -4.33
C TYR A 369 -15.70 1.91 -4.80
N GLY A 370 -16.28 1.02 -3.98
CA GLY A 370 -17.50 0.29 -4.33
C GLY A 370 -18.77 1.03 -3.94
N LEU A 371 -18.98 1.34 -2.65
CA LEU A 371 -20.26 1.84 -2.16
C LEU A 371 -20.39 3.37 -2.24
N LEU A 372 -19.34 4.07 -1.84
CA LEU A 372 -19.38 5.53 -1.68
C LEU A 372 -19.68 6.32 -2.97
N PRO A 373 -19.18 5.93 -4.16
CA PRO A 373 -19.52 6.59 -5.41
C PRO A 373 -21.03 6.60 -5.70
N TYR A 374 -21.75 5.52 -5.36
CA TYR A 374 -23.21 5.45 -5.55
C TYR A 374 -23.99 6.35 -4.60
N LEU A 375 -23.42 6.76 -3.48
CA LEU A 375 -24.06 7.66 -2.52
C LEU A 375 -23.97 9.12 -2.94
N HIS A 376 -23.15 9.47 -3.94
CA HIS A 376 -22.90 10.83 -4.42
C HIS A 376 -22.68 11.86 -3.28
N LEU A 377 -22.13 11.38 -2.14
CA LEU A 377 -22.01 12.15 -0.90
C LEU A 377 -21.24 13.46 -1.12
N ARG A 378 -20.11 13.36 -1.82
CA ARG A 378 -19.26 14.51 -2.13
C ARG A 378 -20.01 15.57 -2.92
N GLN A 379 -20.70 15.17 -3.99
CA GLN A 379 -21.47 16.08 -4.84
C GLN A 379 -22.59 16.78 -4.06
N HIS A 380 -23.28 16.05 -3.16
CA HIS A 380 -24.30 16.63 -2.29
C HIS A 380 -23.74 17.64 -1.29
N LEU A 381 -22.56 17.39 -0.75
CA LEU A 381 -21.88 18.32 0.18
C LEU A 381 -21.40 19.57 -0.56
N GLU A 382 -20.77 19.42 -1.70
CA GLU A 382 -20.29 20.52 -2.54
C GLU A 382 -21.44 21.41 -3.03
N ALA A 383 -22.57 20.82 -3.47
CA ALA A 383 -23.77 21.54 -3.88
C ALA A 383 -24.38 22.38 -2.75
N ARG A 384 -24.12 22.03 -1.50
CA ARG A 384 -24.54 22.78 -0.30
C ARG A 384 -23.51 23.77 0.22
N GLY A 385 -22.41 23.99 -0.52
CA GLY A 385 -21.32 24.86 -0.09
C GLY A 385 -20.43 24.29 1.02
N LEU A 386 -20.51 22.97 1.27
CA LEU A 386 -19.77 22.25 2.31
C LEU A 386 -18.53 21.54 1.74
N GLY A 387 -17.85 22.14 0.76
CA GLY A 387 -16.69 21.56 0.09
C GLY A 387 -15.54 21.17 1.03
N ALA A 388 -15.35 21.92 2.13
CA ALA A 388 -14.36 21.55 3.14
C ALA A 388 -14.68 20.20 3.83
N LEU A 389 -15.95 19.86 4.04
CA LEU A 389 -16.36 18.55 4.56
C LEU A 389 -16.23 17.47 3.50
N ALA A 390 -16.51 17.79 2.23
CA ALA A 390 -16.30 16.87 1.14
C ALA A 390 -14.83 16.45 1.01
N ALA A 391 -13.88 17.34 1.28
CA ALA A 391 -12.44 17.05 1.28
C ALA A 391 -12.02 16.06 2.40
N LEU A 392 -12.81 15.91 3.46
CA LEU A 392 -12.56 14.96 4.55
C LEU A 392 -13.14 13.55 4.29
N GLU A 393 -13.76 13.34 3.13
CA GLU A 393 -14.40 12.07 2.77
C GLU A 393 -13.49 10.84 2.95
N PRO A 394 -12.22 10.81 2.48
CA PRO A 394 -11.34 9.65 2.70
C PRO A 394 -11.08 9.39 4.19
N LEU A 395 -10.89 10.45 4.97
CA LEU A 395 -10.67 10.35 6.40
C LEU A 395 -11.91 9.81 7.12
N PHE A 396 -13.10 10.26 6.71
CA PHE A 396 -14.37 9.77 7.24
C PHE A 396 -14.55 8.27 6.95
N VAL A 397 -14.29 7.84 5.71
CA VAL A 397 -14.37 6.42 5.33
C VAL A 397 -13.34 5.58 6.08
N ALA A 398 -12.13 6.09 6.28
CA ALA A 398 -11.11 5.44 7.10
C ALA A 398 -11.61 5.19 8.53
N CYS A 399 -12.15 6.22 9.18
CA CYS A 399 -12.68 6.13 10.55
C CYS A 399 -13.87 5.17 10.64
N VAL A 400 -14.81 5.26 9.69
CA VAL A 400 -16.00 4.39 9.68
C VAL A 400 -15.62 2.95 9.35
N GLY A 401 -14.81 2.70 8.31
CA GLY A 401 -14.42 1.35 7.91
C GLY A 401 -13.65 0.60 8.99
N LEU A 402 -12.62 1.25 9.56
CA LEU A 402 -11.88 0.69 10.70
C LEU A 402 -12.79 0.54 11.94
N GLY A 403 -13.61 1.54 12.24
CA GLY A 403 -14.53 1.51 13.38
C GLY A 403 -15.54 0.37 13.28
N MET A 404 -16.12 0.13 12.11
CA MET A 404 -17.01 -1.00 11.86
C MET A 404 -16.30 -2.35 11.98
N ASN A 405 -15.08 -2.47 11.46
CA ASN A 405 -14.30 -3.68 11.62
C ASN A 405 -14.01 -3.97 13.09
N TYR A 406 -13.47 -3.00 13.80
CA TYR A 406 -13.13 -3.14 15.23
C TYR A 406 -14.36 -3.27 16.13
N ALA A 407 -15.52 -2.75 15.76
CA ALA A 407 -16.76 -3.00 16.48
C ALA A 407 -17.12 -4.50 16.55
N ALA A 408 -16.76 -5.28 15.56
CA ALA A 408 -16.95 -6.73 15.56
C ALA A 408 -16.01 -7.44 16.55
N TYR A 409 -14.77 -6.98 16.71
CA TYR A 409 -13.83 -7.49 17.72
C TYR A 409 -14.25 -7.07 19.11
N GLU A 410 -14.61 -5.79 19.30
CA GLU A 410 -15.12 -5.26 20.57
C GLU A 410 -16.40 -5.97 21.01
N ALA A 411 -17.28 -6.36 20.08
CA ALA A 411 -18.48 -7.11 20.40
C ALA A 411 -18.18 -8.46 21.08
N GLU A 412 -17.15 -9.18 20.61
CA GLU A 412 -16.72 -10.42 21.24
C GLU A 412 -16.03 -10.17 22.59
N THR A 413 -15.20 -9.12 22.67
CA THR A 413 -14.54 -8.71 23.90
C THR A 413 -15.54 -8.37 24.98
N TYR A 414 -16.59 -7.59 24.66
CA TYR A 414 -17.66 -7.28 25.63
C TYR A 414 -18.55 -8.46 25.94
N ARG A 415 -18.86 -9.32 24.96
CA ARG A 415 -19.62 -10.56 25.18
C ARG A 415 -18.89 -11.46 26.18
N ALA A 416 -17.59 -11.65 26.01
CA ALA A 416 -16.77 -12.41 26.95
C ALA A 416 -16.71 -11.73 28.34
N GLY A 417 -16.54 -10.40 28.38
CA GLY A 417 -16.54 -9.63 29.62
C GLY A 417 -17.86 -9.73 30.39
N ILE A 418 -19.00 -9.65 29.70
CA ILE A 418 -20.34 -9.81 30.32
C ILE A 418 -20.50 -11.23 30.88
N GLN A 419 -20.09 -12.25 30.13
CA GLN A 419 -20.16 -13.67 30.57
C GLN A 419 -19.20 -14.00 31.71
N ALA A 420 -18.12 -13.24 31.89
CA ALA A 420 -17.18 -13.39 32.99
C ALA A 420 -17.72 -12.89 34.34
N VAL A 421 -18.76 -12.06 34.34
CA VAL A 421 -19.42 -11.61 35.59
C VAL A 421 -20.14 -12.81 36.23
N PRO A 422 -19.88 -13.12 37.54
CA PRO A 422 -20.50 -14.24 38.21
C PRO A 422 -22.04 -14.11 38.20
N LYS A 423 -22.74 -15.20 37.83
CA LYS A 423 -24.21 -15.23 37.73
C LYS A 423 -24.90 -14.78 39.03
N GLY A 424 -24.33 -15.11 40.19
CA GLY A 424 -24.84 -14.69 41.49
C GLY A 424 -24.95 -13.15 41.64
N GLN A 425 -24.15 -12.35 40.93
CA GLN A 425 -24.30 -10.88 40.92
C GLN A 425 -25.61 -10.45 40.25
N THR A 426 -25.97 -11.10 39.18
CA THR A 426 -27.22 -10.87 38.44
C THR A 426 -28.42 -11.33 39.28
N GLU A 427 -28.33 -12.54 39.86
CA GLU A 427 -29.38 -13.12 40.69
C GLU A 427 -29.64 -12.28 41.96
N ALA A 428 -28.59 -11.84 42.65
CA ALA A 428 -28.69 -10.98 43.81
C ALA A 428 -29.36 -9.62 43.47
N ALA A 429 -28.96 -9.03 42.33
CA ALA A 429 -29.55 -7.76 41.89
C ALA A 429 -31.07 -7.87 41.59
N LEU A 430 -31.46 -8.97 40.93
CA LEU A 430 -32.85 -9.27 40.62
C LEU A 430 -33.64 -9.54 41.91
N SER A 431 -33.07 -10.26 42.90
CA SER A 431 -33.69 -10.53 44.21
C SER A 431 -33.89 -9.26 45.03
N LEU A 432 -33.09 -8.23 44.82
CA LEU A 432 -33.25 -6.90 45.40
C LEU A 432 -34.29 -6.02 44.65
N GLY A 433 -35.01 -6.59 43.66
CA GLY A 433 -36.09 -5.90 42.94
C GLY A 433 -35.61 -5.04 41.75
N LEU A 434 -34.35 -5.14 41.34
CA LEU A 434 -33.89 -4.44 40.15
C LEU A 434 -34.44 -5.13 38.88
N SER A 435 -34.95 -4.35 37.95
CA SER A 435 -35.32 -4.89 36.64
C SER A 435 -34.06 -5.34 35.85
N LEU A 436 -34.21 -6.22 34.86
CA LEU A 436 -33.09 -6.67 34.04
C LEU A 436 -32.28 -5.53 33.42
N PRO A 437 -32.86 -4.46 32.83
CA PRO A 437 -32.10 -3.32 32.34
C PRO A 437 -31.32 -2.58 33.44
N GLN A 438 -31.91 -2.46 34.62
CA GLN A 438 -31.25 -1.82 35.78
C GLN A 438 -30.09 -2.70 36.28
N THR A 439 -30.28 -4.00 36.37
CA THR A 439 -29.22 -4.99 36.70
C THR A 439 -28.05 -4.92 35.72
N LEU A 440 -28.35 -4.96 34.42
CA LEU A 440 -27.33 -4.81 33.40
C LEU A 440 -26.58 -3.50 33.56
N ARG A 441 -27.27 -2.36 33.60
CA ARG A 441 -26.64 -1.03 33.63
C ARG A 441 -25.84 -0.75 34.91
N ARG A 442 -26.34 -1.19 36.08
CA ARG A 442 -25.78 -0.80 37.39
C ARG A 442 -24.82 -1.83 37.96
N VAL A 443 -24.95 -3.11 37.58
CA VAL A 443 -24.20 -4.22 38.20
C VAL A 443 -23.29 -4.89 37.17
N VAL A 444 -23.87 -5.36 36.07
CA VAL A 444 -23.15 -6.22 35.13
C VAL A 444 -22.19 -5.42 34.23
N LEU A 445 -22.69 -4.39 33.52
CA LEU A 445 -21.88 -3.64 32.54
C LEU A 445 -20.67 -2.93 33.17
N PRO A 446 -20.74 -2.30 34.36
CA PRO A 446 -19.56 -1.69 34.98
C PRO A 446 -18.46 -2.73 35.29
N GLN A 447 -18.84 -3.94 35.69
CA GLN A 447 -17.90 -5.02 35.96
C GLN A 447 -17.35 -5.60 34.63
N ALA A 448 -18.22 -5.90 33.67
CA ALA A 448 -17.87 -6.38 32.35
C ALA A 448 -16.88 -5.46 31.64
N PHE A 449 -17.14 -4.14 31.67
CA PHE A 449 -16.27 -3.14 31.08
C PHE A 449 -14.86 -3.15 31.70
N ARG A 450 -14.78 -3.25 33.04
CA ARG A 450 -13.49 -3.40 33.73
C ARG A 450 -12.72 -4.64 33.28
N HIS A 451 -13.40 -5.77 33.13
CA HIS A 451 -12.80 -7.03 32.66
C HIS A 451 -12.36 -6.94 31.19
N SER A 452 -13.06 -6.17 30.38
CA SER A 452 -12.76 -6.00 28.95
C SER A 452 -11.65 -4.97 28.69
N LEU A 453 -11.40 -4.03 29.61
CA LEU A 453 -10.53 -2.87 29.40
C LEU A 453 -9.09 -3.21 28.92
N PRO A 454 -8.42 -4.27 29.43
CA PRO A 454 -7.11 -4.65 28.90
C PRO A 454 -7.16 -5.06 27.43
N ASN A 455 -8.19 -5.85 27.05
CA ASN A 455 -8.35 -6.28 25.66
C ASN A 455 -8.67 -5.10 24.74
N VAL A 456 -9.58 -4.20 25.15
CA VAL A 456 -9.88 -2.95 24.44
C VAL A 456 -8.61 -2.13 24.20
N THR A 457 -7.71 -2.06 25.20
CA THR A 457 -6.43 -1.35 25.05
C THR A 457 -5.51 -2.06 24.05
N ASN A 458 -5.47 -3.38 24.05
CA ASN A 458 -4.70 -4.17 23.08
C ASN A 458 -5.29 -4.03 21.67
N ASP A 459 -6.62 -4.02 21.54
CA ASP A 459 -7.31 -3.79 20.27
C ASP A 459 -7.04 -2.38 19.74
N PHE A 460 -6.96 -1.36 20.60
CA PHE A 460 -6.54 -0.02 20.19
C PHE A 460 -5.11 0.03 19.67
N ILE A 461 -4.16 -0.72 20.27
CA ILE A 461 -2.78 -0.83 19.78
C ILE A 461 -2.74 -1.56 18.42
N ALA A 462 -3.58 -2.56 18.22
CA ALA A 462 -3.71 -3.24 16.94
C ALA A 462 -4.30 -2.29 15.88
N LEU A 463 -5.41 -1.61 16.19
CA LEU A 463 -6.04 -0.61 15.34
C LEU A 463 -5.07 0.50 14.91
N LEU A 464 -4.20 0.96 15.83
CA LEU A 464 -3.19 1.97 15.53
C LEU A 464 -2.20 1.51 14.44
N LYS A 465 -1.92 0.20 14.35
CA LYS A 465 -1.08 -0.37 13.28
C LYS A 465 -1.90 -0.62 12.02
N ASP A 466 -3.13 -1.12 12.15
CA ASP A 466 -4.03 -1.40 11.04
C ASP A 466 -4.51 -0.11 10.34
N SER A 467 -4.39 1.06 11.01
CA SER A 467 -4.62 2.35 10.36
C SER A 467 -3.65 2.61 9.20
N SER A 468 -2.52 1.89 9.11
CA SER A 468 -1.64 1.93 7.93
C SER A 468 -2.34 1.48 6.64
N LEU A 469 -3.38 0.64 6.74
CA LEU A 469 -4.14 0.15 5.59
C LEU A 469 -5.01 1.23 4.94
N VAL A 470 -5.28 2.36 5.62
CA VAL A 470 -6.05 3.46 5.02
C VAL A 470 -5.25 4.24 3.98
N SER A 471 -3.95 3.98 3.87
CA SER A 471 -3.09 4.51 2.80
C SER A 471 -3.62 4.20 1.39
N VAL A 472 -4.31 3.06 1.22
CA VAL A 472 -4.89 2.61 -0.06
C VAL A 472 -6.08 3.46 -0.52
N ILE A 473 -6.76 4.14 0.41
CA ILE A 473 -7.86 5.08 0.13
C ILE A 473 -7.39 6.54 0.21
N THR A 474 -6.14 6.78 -0.19
CA THR A 474 -5.50 8.11 -0.34
C THR A 474 -5.29 8.91 0.96
N VAL A 475 -5.52 8.34 2.14
CA VAL A 475 -5.23 9.00 3.42
C VAL A 475 -3.72 9.02 3.66
N VAL A 476 -3.15 10.22 3.76
CA VAL A 476 -1.71 10.40 4.04
C VAL A 476 -1.48 10.31 5.55
N GLU A 477 -1.45 9.08 6.04
CA GLU A 477 -1.06 8.73 7.41
C GLU A 477 0.45 8.40 7.47
N LEU A 478 0.93 7.88 8.59
CA LEU A 478 2.36 7.70 8.84
C LEU A 478 3.05 6.75 7.82
N THR A 479 2.39 5.65 7.41
CA THR A 479 2.97 4.70 6.45
C THR A 479 2.96 5.27 5.03
N LYS A 480 1.88 5.93 4.62
CA LYS A 480 1.84 6.63 3.31
C LYS A 480 2.90 7.72 3.25
N GLN A 481 3.10 8.47 4.33
CA GLN A 481 4.16 9.47 4.41
C GLN A 481 5.56 8.83 4.29
N MET A 482 5.76 7.64 4.84
CA MET A 482 7.00 6.88 4.65
C MET A 482 7.24 6.56 3.18
N THR A 483 6.24 6.02 2.48
CA THR A 483 6.33 5.69 1.05
C THR A 483 6.65 6.94 0.22
N ILE A 484 5.92 8.04 0.43
CA ILE A 484 6.18 9.33 -0.22
C ILE A 484 7.63 9.76 -0.04
N THR A 485 8.10 9.76 1.21
CA THR A 485 9.46 10.22 1.52
C THR A 485 10.51 9.25 0.99
N ALA A 486 10.26 7.93 0.99
CA ALA A 486 11.20 6.93 0.46
C ALA A 486 11.44 7.14 -1.05
N VAL A 487 10.39 7.46 -1.80
CA VAL A 487 10.49 7.84 -3.22
C VAL A 487 11.26 9.15 -3.37
N ASP A 488 10.96 10.15 -2.54
CA ASP A 488 11.59 11.48 -2.58
C ASP A 488 13.09 11.44 -2.33
N VAL A 489 13.53 10.79 -1.25
CA VAL A 489 14.96 10.66 -0.89
C VAL A 489 15.65 9.48 -1.59
N ARG A 490 14.94 8.78 -2.47
CA ARG A 490 15.42 7.60 -3.21
C ARG A 490 16.03 6.53 -2.30
N GLY A 491 15.42 6.31 -1.12
CA GLY A 491 15.93 5.35 -0.14
C GLY A 491 14.88 4.95 0.89
N TRP A 492 14.77 3.64 1.19
CA TRP A 492 13.75 3.09 2.08
C TRP A 492 14.18 3.01 3.55
N LEU A 493 15.49 2.81 3.81
CA LEU A 493 15.97 2.51 5.15
C LEU A 493 15.74 3.68 6.14
N GLY A 494 16.12 4.90 5.76
CA GLY A 494 15.95 6.08 6.61
C GLY A 494 14.47 6.37 6.94
N PRO A 495 13.61 6.56 5.93
CA PRO A 495 12.17 6.73 6.13
C PRO A 495 11.52 5.57 6.89
N GLY A 496 11.89 4.31 6.57
CA GLY A 496 11.36 3.12 7.26
C GLY A 496 11.72 3.08 8.74
N LEU A 497 12.98 3.36 9.11
CA LEU A 497 13.40 3.43 10.50
C LEU A 497 12.69 4.56 11.26
N LEU A 498 12.52 5.72 10.64
CA LEU A 498 11.79 6.84 11.24
C LEU A 498 10.31 6.49 11.46
N CYS A 499 9.67 5.87 10.49
CA CYS A 499 8.31 5.38 10.59
C CYS A 499 8.15 4.38 11.74
N ALA A 500 9.02 3.36 11.78
CA ALA A 500 9.03 2.35 12.83
C ALA A 500 9.23 2.96 14.23
N ALA A 501 10.15 3.93 14.36
CA ALA A 501 10.39 4.63 15.60
C ALA A 501 9.16 5.40 16.09
N LEU A 502 8.43 6.05 15.20
CA LEU A 502 7.21 6.78 15.55
C LEU A 502 6.05 5.83 15.91
N TYR A 503 5.83 4.74 15.16
CA TYR A 503 4.87 3.71 15.57
C TYR A 503 5.20 3.12 16.94
N PHE A 504 6.49 2.83 17.20
CA PHE A 504 6.94 2.35 18.51
C PHE A 504 6.69 3.39 19.61
N ALA A 505 7.01 4.66 19.35
CA ALA A 505 6.80 5.76 20.30
C ALA A 505 5.32 5.95 20.65
N MET A 506 4.39 5.70 19.71
CA MET A 506 2.94 5.75 19.95
C MET A 506 2.43 4.49 20.67
N SER A 507 2.84 3.30 20.25
CA SER A 507 2.31 2.03 20.76
C SER A 507 2.90 1.61 22.11
N TYR A 508 4.17 1.92 22.38
CA TYR A 508 4.87 1.49 23.61
C TYR A 508 4.25 2.03 24.90
N PRO A 509 3.90 3.34 25.01
CA PRO A 509 3.19 3.86 26.19
C PRO A 509 1.86 3.18 26.43
N LEU A 510 1.08 2.95 25.36
CA LEU A 510 -0.21 2.25 25.42
C LEU A 510 -0.06 0.82 25.92
N GLY A 511 0.96 0.08 25.42
CA GLY A 511 1.27 -1.26 25.92
C GLY A 511 1.67 -1.29 27.39
N ARG A 512 2.32 -0.24 27.90
CA ARG A 512 2.58 -0.10 29.35
C ARG A 512 1.30 0.11 30.14
N VAL A 513 0.39 0.92 29.62
CA VAL A 513 -0.92 1.14 30.25
C VAL A 513 -1.71 -0.17 30.30
N ALA A 514 -1.81 -0.90 29.18
CA ALA A 514 -2.48 -2.20 29.13
C ALA A 514 -1.96 -3.16 30.20
N ARG A 515 -0.65 -3.38 30.26
CA ARG A 515 -0.03 -4.26 31.27
C ARG A 515 -0.28 -3.83 32.73
N ARG A 516 -0.33 -2.51 33.00
CA ARG A 516 -0.67 -2.00 34.33
C ARG A 516 -2.12 -2.26 34.70
N LEU A 517 -3.03 -2.14 33.72
CA LEU A 517 -4.44 -2.46 33.91
C LEU A 517 -4.64 -3.95 34.18
N GLU A 518 -3.98 -4.81 33.41
CA GLU A 518 -3.98 -6.29 33.61
C GLU A 518 -3.51 -6.63 35.03
N ALA A 519 -2.34 -6.17 35.43
CA ALA A 519 -1.76 -6.45 36.75
C ALA A 519 -2.67 -5.97 37.90
N LYS A 520 -3.32 -4.79 37.73
CA LYS A 520 -4.25 -4.25 38.73
C LYS A 520 -5.52 -5.08 38.87
N LEU A 521 -6.03 -5.64 37.75
CA LEU A 521 -7.22 -6.49 37.74
C LEU A 521 -6.93 -7.90 38.27
N GLU A 522 -5.75 -8.47 37.96
CA GLU A 522 -5.31 -9.76 38.51
C GLU A 522 -5.12 -9.70 40.02
N GLY A 523 -4.54 -8.61 40.55
CA GLY A 523 -4.38 -8.42 41.98
C GLY A 523 -5.70 -8.24 42.77
N GLN A 524 -6.82 -8.01 42.09
CA GLN A 524 -8.16 -7.91 42.69
C GLN A 524 -8.97 -9.22 42.61
N ARG A 525 -8.45 -10.27 41.98
CA ARG A 525 -9.09 -11.61 42.04
C ARG A 525 -8.98 -12.14 43.46
N PRO A 526 -10.11 -12.51 44.13
CA PRO A 526 -10.04 -13.20 45.40
C PRO A 526 -9.17 -14.44 45.23
N LYS A 527 -8.13 -14.59 46.06
CA LYS A 527 -7.39 -15.86 46.13
C LYS A 527 -8.45 -16.93 46.36
N ALA A 528 -8.65 -17.82 45.39
CA ALA A 528 -9.49 -18.99 45.59
C ALA A 528 -9.02 -19.66 46.90
N ALA A 529 -9.93 -19.81 47.86
CA ALA A 529 -9.66 -20.58 49.06
C ALA A 529 -9.17 -21.93 48.54
N ALA A 530 -7.94 -22.30 48.91
CA ALA A 530 -7.41 -23.61 48.64
C ALA A 530 -8.38 -24.65 49.25
N PRO A 531 -8.61 -25.79 48.55
CA PRO A 531 -9.50 -26.82 49.03
C PRO A 531 -9.03 -27.44 50.35
#